data_5acce3f7d7fb964e003f0c1a60e33018
#
_entry.id   5acce3f7d7fb964e003f0c1a60e33018
#
_cell.length_a   1.000
_cell.length_b   1.000
_cell.length_c   1.000
_cell.angle_alpha   90.00
_cell.angle_beta   90.00
_cell.angle_gamma   90.00
#
_symmetry.space_group_name_H-M   'P 1'
#
loop_
_entity.id
_entity.type
_entity.pdbx_description
1 polymer ?
#
loop_
_entity_poly.entity_id
_entity_poly.type
_entity_poly.pdbx_seq_one_letter_code
_entity_poly.pdbx_strand_id
1 'polypeptide(L)'
;MLFVVDFDGTLSLRDTVDAMLECFADPEWMAVEQEWLDGRITAVQCMQKQLQMVRADHVSLERFFREIRLDLGFLPFYKYVSQFSKVAIVSDGLDHAIRVAMKSAALPELPVYANKLHFVAGGVCIFLPPKKPHRAAGKGGFQ
;
A
#
# COMPACT_ATOMS: atom_id res chain seq x y z
N MET A 1 8.15 10.95 19.97
CA MET A 1 6.93 10.16 19.69
C MET A 1 6.77 10.01 18.19
N LEU A 2 6.22 8.93 17.73
CA LEU A 2 5.93 8.65 16.32
C LEU A 2 4.47 8.22 16.18
N PHE A 3 3.70 8.90 15.34
CA PHE A 3 2.39 8.45 14.91
C PHE A 3 2.53 7.64 13.63
N VAL A 4 1.95 6.47 13.63
CA VAL A 4 1.87 5.58 12.47
C VAL A 4 0.43 5.60 11.97
N VAL A 5 0.24 5.93 10.70
CA VAL A 5 -1.06 6.04 10.07
C VAL A 5 -1.17 5.00 8.97
N ASP A 6 -2.28 4.25 8.97
CA ASP A 6 -2.64 3.36 7.87
C ASP A 6 -3.15 4.19 6.67
N PHE A 7 -3.03 3.66 5.46
CA PHE A 7 -3.45 4.37 4.26
C PHE A 7 -4.78 3.87 3.70
N ASP A 8 -4.83 2.61 3.24
CA ASP A 8 -6.00 2.08 2.54
C ASP A 8 -7.22 1.97 3.44
N GLY A 9 -8.32 2.63 3.06
CA GLY A 9 -9.55 2.66 3.84
C GLY A 9 -9.48 3.50 5.13
N THR A 10 -8.34 4.16 5.39
CA THR A 10 -8.13 5.04 6.54
C THR A 10 -7.87 6.47 6.07
N LEU A 11 -6.72 6.72 5.47
CA LEU A 11 -6.39 8.00 4.86
C LEU A 11 -7.02 8.12 3.47
N SER A 12 -7.02 7.05 2.70
CA SER A 12 -7.82 6.95 1.48
C SER A 12 -9.24 6.51 1.78
N LEU A 13 -10.21 7.00 1.02
CA LEU A 13 -11.64 6.67 1.22
C LEU A 13 -11.98 5.23 0.82
N ARG A 14 -11.17 4.63 -0.05
CA ARG A 14 -11.31 3.24 -0.49
C ARG A 14 -9.97 2.53 -0.45
N ASP A 15 -10.00 1.20 -0.41
CA ASP A 15 -8.81 0.39 -0.66
C ASP A 15 -8.31 0.65 -2.08
N THR A 16 -7.06 1.11 -2.19
CA THR A 16 -6.46 1.54 -3.45
C THR A 16 -6.19 0.37 -4.38
N VAL A 17 -5.75 -0.75 -3.83
CA VAL A 17 -5.47 -1.95 -4.62
C VAL A 17 -6.75 -2.52 -5.19
N ASP A 18 -7.79 -2.66 -4.40
CA ASP A 18 -9.10 -3.15 -4.86
C ASP A 18 -9.66 -2.25 -5.96
N ALA A 19 -9.62 -0.93 -5.77
CA ALA A 19 -10.08 0.03 -6.77
C ALA A 19 -9.29 -0.07 -8.09
N MET A 20 -7.99 -0.28 -8.00
CA MET A 20 -7.13 -0.48 -9.17
C MET A 20 -7.46 -1.79 -9.89
N LEU A 21 -7.68 -2.86 -9.16
CA LEU A 21 -8.04 -4.16 -9.73
C LEU A 21 -9.41 -4.11 -10.42
N GLU A 22 -10.39 -3.44 -9.82
CA GLU A 22 -11.70 -3.23 -10.45
C GLU A 22 -11.60 -2.51 -11.79
N CYS A 23 -10.68 -1.55 -11.92
CA CYS A 23 -10.51 -0.76 -13.15
C CYS A 23 -9.66 -1.46 -14.21
N PHE A 24 -8.65 -2.22 -13.84
CA PHE A 24 -7.58 -2.63 -14.75
C PHE A 24 -7.29 -4.13 -14.77
N ALA A 25 -7.85 -4.92 -13.88
CA ALA A 25 -7.63 -6.35 -13.84
C ALA A 25 -8.81 -7.13 -14.43
N ASP A 26 -8.53 -8.35 -14.89
CA ASP A 26 -9.56 -9.29 -15.22
C ASP A 26 -10.42 -9.61 -13.98
N PRO A 27 -11.76 -9.75 -14.10
CA PRO A 27 -12.63 -10.08 -12.97
C PRO A 27 -12.24 -11.30 -12.15
N GLU A 28 -11.42 -12.19 -12.67
CA GLU A 28 -10.87 -13.34 -11.95
C GLU A 28 -10.02 -12.96 -10.74
N TRP A 29 -9.61 -11.70 -10.59
CA TRP A 29 -8.92 -11.24 -9.39
C TRP A 29 -9.72 -11.50 -8.10
N MET A 30 -11.05 -11.52 -8.19
CA MET A 30 -11.93 -11.81 -7.06
C MET A 30 -11.84 -13.29 -6.63
N ALA A 31 -11.58 -14.20 -7.56
CA ALA A 31 -11.35 -15.61 -7.24
C ALA A 31 -10.03 -15.80 -6.47
N VAL A 32 -9.01 -15.01 -6.79
CA VAL A 32 -7.74 -14.99 -6.06
C VAL A 32 -7.94 -14.44 -4.64
N GLU A 33 -8.75 -13.38 -4.49
CA GLU A 33 -9.15 -12.84 -3.19
C GLU A 33 -9.80 -13.93 -2.33
N GLN A 34 -10.70 -14.74 -2.91
CA GLN A 34 -11.37 -15.81 -2.21
C GLN A 34 -10.39 -16.90 -1.76
N GLU A 35 -9.37 -17.22 -2.56
CA GLU A 35 -8.32 -18.17 -2.15
C GLU A 35 -7.59 -17.70 -0.87
N TRP A 36 -7.34 -16.41 -0.75
CA TRP A 36 -6.75 -15.82 0.46
C TRP A 36 -7.72 -15.87 1.63
N LEU A 37 -8.97 -15.47 1.44
CA LEU A 37 -9.99 -15.51 2.49
C LEU A 37 -10.24 -16.94 3.02
N ASP A 38 -10.11 -17.94 2.16
CA ASP A 38 -10.21 -19.36 2.51
C ASP A 38 -8.93 -19.91 3.17
N GLY A 39 -7.90 -19.09 3.31
CA GLY A 39 -6.62 -19.49 3.91
C GLY A 39 -5.74 -20.38 3.04
N ARG A 40 -6.02 -20.48 1.74
CA ARG A 40 -5.26 -21.33 0.80
C ARG A 40 -3.95 -20.69 0.33
N ILE A 41 -3.90 -19.37 0.33
CA ILE A 41 -2.73 -18.58 -0.01
C ILE A 41 -2.50 -17.47 1.02
N THR A 42 -1.28 -16.96 1.09
CA THR A 42 -0.95 -15.81 1.95
C THR A 42 -1.43 -14.49 1.33
N ALA A 43 -1.56 -13.44 2.14
CA ALA A 43 -1.90 -12.10 1.66
C ALA A 43 -0.90 -11.61 0.60
N VAL A 44 0.38 -11.90 0.77
CA VAL A 44 1.44 -11.58 -0.17
C VAL A 44 1.26 -12.31 -1.50
N GLN A 45 1.00 -13.61 -1.46
CA GLN A 45 0.74 -14.41 -2.67
C GLN A 45 -0.50 -13.93 -3.39
N CYS A 46 -1.54 -13.56 -2.65
CA CYS A 46 -2.75 -12.96 -3.21
C CYS A 46 -2.42 -11.68 -3.99
N MET A 47 -1.75 -10.74 -3.36
CA MET A 47 -1.39 -9.48 -4.01
C MET A 47 -0.49 -9.70 -5.23
N GLN A 48 0.50 -10.59 -5.15
CA GLN A 48 1.37 -10.90 -6.29
C GLN A 48 0.57 -11.44 -7.49
N LYS A 49 -0.34 -12.39 -7.25
CA LYS A 49 -1.20 -12.94 -8.30
C LYS A 49 -2.12 -11.88 -8.90
N GLN A 50 -2.75 -11.07 -8.06
CA GLN A 50 -3.68 -10.03 -8.50
C GLN A 50 -2.98 -8.95 -9.33
N LEU A 51 -1.79 -8.52 -8.93
CA LEU A 51 -1.05 -7.50 -9.68
C LEU A 51 -0.59 -7.99 -11.06
N GLN A 52 -0.32 -9.28 -11.21
CA GLN A 52 -0.03 -9.88 -12.52
C GLN A 52 -1.23 -9.83 -13.47
N MET A 53 -2.44 -9.67 -12.95
CA MET A 53 -3.67 -9.56 -13.74
C MET A 53 -3.96 -8.13 -14.20
N VAL A 54 -3.23 -7.14 -13.69
CA VAL A 54 -3.40 -5.73 -14.08
C VAL A 54 -2.92 -5.53 -15.51
N ARG A 55 -3.79 -4.95 -16.33
CA ARG A 55 -3.55 -4.58 -17.73
C ARG A 55 -3.70 -3.08 -17.87
N ALA A 56 -2.60 -2.38 -17.65
CA ALA A 56 -2.54 -0.93 -17.76
C ALA A 56 -1.12 -0.47 -18.05
N ASP A 57 -0.99 0.62 -18.78
CA ASP A 57 0.29 1.29 -18.94
C ASP A 57 0.60 2.20 -17.75
N HIS A 58 1.82 2.69 -17.70
CA HIS A 58 2.28 3.59 -16.63
C HIS A 58 1.44 4.87 -16.57
N VAL A 59 1.11 5.44 -17.72
CA VAL A 59 0.38 6.72 -17.79
C VAL A 59 -1.04 6.57 -17.21
N SER A 60 -1.72 5.49 -17.54
CA SER A 60 -3.08 5.20 -17.04
C SER A 60 -3.07 4.97 -15.54
N LEU A 61 -2.10 4.25 -15.01
CA LEU A 61 -1.94 4.00 -13.57
C LEU A 61 -1.59 5.28 -12.81
N GLU A 62 -0.68 6.09 -13.33
CA GLU A 62 -0.35 7.39 -12.73
C GLU A 62 -1.57 8.29 -12.61
N ARG A 63 -2.37 8.36 -13.67
CA ARG A 63 -3.62 9.12 -13.67
C ARG A 63 -4.58 8.58 -12.60
N PHE A 64 -4.75 7.28 -12.53
CA PHE A 64 -5.59 6.64 -11.54
C PHE A 64 -5.16 6.97 -10.11
N PHE A 65 -3.86 6.88 -9.81
CA PHE A 65 -3.34 7.17 -8.48
C PHE A 65 -3.50 8.64 -8.11
N ARG A 66 -3.40 9.57 -9.05
CA ARG A 66 -3.66 11.00 -8.79
C ARG A 66 -5.10 11.29 -8.43
N GLU A 67 -6.04 10.48 -8.88
CA GLU A 67 -7.48 10.67 -8.67
C GLU A 67 -8.00 9.96 -7.40
N ILE A 68 -7.13 9.28 -6.67
CA ILE A 68 -7.49 8.65 -5.39
C ILE A 68 -7.96 9.72 -4.40
N ARG A 69 -9.16 9.54 -3.87
CA ARG A 69 -9.73 10.45 -2.88
C ARG A 69 -9.19 10.16 -1.49
N LEU A 70 -8.75 11.21 -0.82
CA LEU A 70 -8.23 11.16 0.54
C LEU A 70 -9.20 11.83 1.51
N ASP A 71 -9.15 11.40 2.77
CA ASP A 71 -9.93 12.00 3.84
C ASP A 71 -9.48 13.45 4.08
N LEU A 72 -10.42 14.38 4.03
CA LEU A 72 -10.14 15.81 4.24
C LEU A 72 -9.69 16.13 5.68
N GLY A 73 -9.96 15.26 6.62
CA GLY A 73 -9.53 15.41 8.01
C GLY A 73 -8.05 15.14 8.25
N PHE A 74 -7.35 14.54 7.28
CA PHE A 74 -5.94 14.20 7.48
C PHE A 74 -5.05 15.44 7.61
N LEU A 75 -5.22 16.45 6.79
CA LEU A 75 -4.37 17.64 6.83
C LEU A 75 -4.49 18.42 8.16
N PRO A 76 -5.69 18.70 8.70
CA PRO A 76 -5.82 19.26 10.04
C PRO A 76 -5.19 18.39 11.13
N PHE A 77 -5.40 17.09 11.07
CA PHE A 77 -4.77 16.13 11.98
C PHE A 77 -3.24 16.22 11.92
N TYR A 78 -2.67 16.18 10.72
CA TYR A 78 -1.22 16.29 10.52
C TYR A 78 -0.66 17.60 11.06
N LYS A 79 -1.31 18.74 10.76
CA LYS A 79 -0.90 20.06 11.24
C LYS A 79 -0.86 20.14 12.76
N TYR A 80 -1.80 19.48 13.43
CA TYR A 80 -1.83 19.43 14.88
C TYR A 80 -0.72 18.52 15.44
N VAL A 81 -0.67 17.28 14.97
CA VAL A 81 0.24 16.26 15.51
C VAL A 81 1.71 16.56 15.20
N SER A 82 2.01 17.13 14.04
CA SER A 82 3.39 17.45 13.64
C SER A 82 4.06 18.50 14.51
N GLN A 83 3.31 19.23 15.32
CA GLN A 83 3.88 20.19 16.28
C GLN A 83 4.65 19.50 17.41
N PHE A 84 4.33 18.26 17.75
CA PHE A 84 4.94 17.54 18.88
C PHE A 84 5.37 16.11 18.53
N SER A 85 5.13 15.63 17.34
CA SER A 85 5.44 14.26 16.94
C SER A 85 5.78 14.14 15.47
N LYS A 86 6.51 13.09 15.11
CA LYS A 86 6.70 12.66 13.73
C LYS A 86 5.51 11.81 13.30
N VAL A 87 5.21 11.86 12.00
CA VAL A 87 4.13 11.05 11.39
C VAL A 87 4.73 10.23 10.26
N ALA A 88 4.40 8.96 10.19
CA ALA A 88 4.77 8.07 9.11
C ALA A 88 3.55 7.26 8.65
N ILE A 89 3.54 6.88 7.38
CA ILE A 89 2.51 6.01 6.81
C ILE A 89 3.06 4.59 6.75
N VAL A 90 2.30 3.65 7.25
CA VAL A 90 2.56 2.20 7.15
C VAL A 90 1.33 1.57 6.52
N SER A 91 1.51 0.84 5.43
CA SER A 91 0.41 0.26 4.67
C SER A 91 0.81 -1.10 4.08
N ASP A 92 -0.16 -1.98 3.94
CA ASP A 92 -0.05 -3.20 3.15
C ASP A 92 -0.26 -2.97 1.65
N GLY A 93 -0.57 -1.73 1.26
CA GLY A 93 -0.77 -1.30 -0.11
C GLY A 93 0.54 -1.03 -0.86
N LEU A 94 0.47 -0.12 -1.83
CA LEU A 94 1.54 0.16 -2.78
C LEU A 94 2.14 1.54 -2.53
N ASP A 95 3.43 1.60 -2.27
CA ASP A 95 4.17 2.82 -1.93
C ASP A 95 4.04 3.92 -3.00
N HIS A 96 4.18 3.56 -4.27
CA HIS A 96 4.08 4.51 -5.37
C HIS A 96 2.69 5.14 -5.46
N ALA A 97 1.62 4.32 -5.35
CA ALA A 97 0.25 4.80 -5.34
C ALA A 97 -0.01 5.79 -4.20
N ILE A 98 0.47 5.48 -3.01
CA ILE A 98 0.36 6.33 -1.83
C ILE A 98 1.06 7.67 -2.06
N ARG A 99 2.30 7.67 -2.53
CA ARG A 99 3.08 8.89 -2.78
C ARG A 99 2.43 9.77 -3.84
N VAL A 100 1.97 9.18 -4.93
CA VAL A 100 1.28 9.91 -6.02
C VAL A 100 -0.02 10.53 -5.52
N ALA A 101 -0.84 9.78 -4.79
CA ALA A 101 -2.10 10.27 -4.24
C ALA A 101 -1.88 11.43 -3.26
N MET A 102 -0.92 11.30 -2.36
CA MET A 102 -0.61 12.35 -1.38
C MET A 102 -0.07 13.61 -2.06
N LYS A 103 0.82 13.47 -3.02
CA LYS A 103 1.36 14.60 -3.79
C LYS A 103 0.26 15.32 -4.57
N SER A 104 -0.63 14.56 -5.21
CA SER A 104 -1.76 15.11 -5.95
C SER A 104 -2.73 15.89 -5.06
N ALA A 105 -2.90 15.46 -3.82
CA ALA A 105 -3.73 16.14 -2.82
C ALA A 105 -2.99 17.30 -2.11
N ALA A 106 -1.78 17.64 -2.53
CA ALA A 106 -0.93 18.67 -1.92
C ALA A 106 -0.66 18.43 -0.42
N LEU A 107 -0.59 17.16 0.00
CA LEU A 107 -0.22 16.78 1.36
C LEU A 107 1.31 16.80 1.53
N PRO A 108 1.79 16.97 2.77
CA PRO A 108 3.22 16.91 3.06
C PRO A 108 3.84 15.58 2.65
N GLU A 109 5.10 15.62 2.24
CA GLU A 109 5.88 14.41 2.01
C GLU A 109 6.22 13.76 3.35
N LEU A 110 5.75 12.53 3.54
CA LEU A 110 5.95 11.73 4.75
C LEU A 110 6.70 10.45 4.43
N PRO A 111 7.41 9.86 5.41
CA PRO A 111 7.91 8.51 5.27
C PRO A 111 6.76 7.53 5.00
N VAL A 112 6.90 6.70 3.97
CA VAL A 112 5.94 5.68 3.58
C VAL A 112 6.63 4.32 3.63
N TYR A 113 6.07 3.42 4.41
CA TYR A 113 6.51 2.02 4.53
C TYR A 113 5.38 1.13 4.01
N ALA A 114 5.55 0.66 2.79
CA ALA A 114 4.56 -0.14 2.08
C ALA A 114 5.25 -1.10 1.10
N ASN A 115 4.48 -1.93 0.41
CA ASN A 115 5.01 -2.79 -0.64
C ASN A 115 5.49 -1.93 -1.82
N LYS A 116 6.63 -2.29 -2.39
CA LYS A 116 7.20 -1.56 -3.52
C LYS A 116 6.56 -2.01 -4.83
N LEU A 117 5.97 -1.05 -5.52
CA LEU A 117 5.43 -1.24 -6.86
C LEU A 117 6.53 -1.05 -7.91
N HIS A 118 6.63 -1.99 -8.84
CA HIS A 118 7.49 -1.90 -10.00
C HIS A 118 6.67 -2.00 -11.28
N PHE A 119 6.97 -1.15 -12.23
CA PHE A 119 6.40 -1.19 -13.56
C PHE A 119 7.18 -2.17 -14.43
N VAL A 120 6.47 -3.05 -15.11
CA VAL A 120 7.02 -4.01 -16.08
C VAL A 120 6.30 -3.82 -17.41
N ALA A 121 6.81 -4.41 -18.50
CA ALA A 121 6.17 -4.34 -19.79
C ALA A 121 4.72 -4.87 -19.72
N GLY A 122 3.74 -3.99 -19.98
CA GLY A 122 2.32 -4.32 -20.01
C GLY A 122 1.61 -4.45 -18.65
N GLY A 123 2.26 -4.09 -17.54
CA GLY A 123 1.64 -4.20 -16.23
C GLY A 123 2.52 -3.78 -15.07
N VAL A 124 2.23 -4.34 -13.92
CA VAL A 124 2.93 -4.04 -12.66
C VAL A 124 3.30 -5.32 -11.92
N CYS A 125 4.30 -5.25 -11.08
CA CYS A 125 4.61 -6.28 -10.09
C CYS A 125 5.01 -5.63 -8.77
N ILE A 126 5.02 -6.40 -7.69
CA ILE A 126 5.56 -5.96 -6.41
C ILE A 126 6.89 -6.63 -6.12
N PHE A 127 7.77 -5.86 -5.48
CA PHE A 127 8.92 -6.40 -4.79
C PHE A 127 8.59 -6.50 -3.30
N LEU A 128 8.77 -7.70 -2.77
CA LEU A 128 8.72 -7.86 -1.34
C LEU A 128 9.98 -7.27 -0.74
N PRO A 129 9.87 -6.49 0.34
CA PRO A 129 11.06 -6.18 1.12
C PRO A 129 11.70 -7.51 1.54
N PRO A 130 13.03 -7.62 1.54
CA PRO A 130 13.70 -8.81 2.01
C PRO A 130 13.16 -9.13 3.41
N LYS A 131 12.79 -10.38 3.64
CA LYS A 131 12.40 -10.83 4.98
C LYS A 131 13.50 -10.36 5.93
N LYS A 132 13.16 -9.53 6.91
CA LYS A 132 14.10 -9.23 7.97
C LYS A 132 14.59 -10.59 8.48
N PRO A 133 15.90 -10.82 8.56
CA PRO A 133 16.39 -12.05 9.17
C PRO A 133 15.69 -12.17 10.52
N HIS A 134 15.02 -13.28 10.75
CA HIS A 134 14.52 -13.57 12.09
C HIS A 134 15.69 -13.32 13.02
N ARG A 135 15.57 -12.34 13.91
CA ARG A 135 16.46 -12.31 15.06
C ARG A 135 16.30 -13.68 15.67
N ALA A 136 17.35 -14.50 15.52
CA ALA A 136 17.43 -15.71 16.28
C ALA A 136 17.13 -15.30 17.71
N ALA A 137 16.10 -15.91 18.30
CA ALA A 137 15.78 -15.69 19.70
C ALA A 137 17.08 -15.95 20.43
N GLY A 138 17.72 -14.88 20.89
CA GLY A 138 18.90 -15.00 21.68
C GLY A 138 18.52 -15.87 22.87
N LYS A 139 19.12 -17.01 22.99
CA LYS A 139 19.12 -17.78 24.24
C LYS A 139 19.80 -16.89 25.28
N GLY A 140 19.03 -15.96 25.82
CA GLY A 140 19.37 -15.28 27.04
C GLY A 140 19.25 -16.30 28.15
N GLY A 141 20.32 -17.04 28.36
CA GLY A 141 20.43 -17.76 29.60
C GLY A 141 20.55 -16.74 30.73
N PHE A 142 19.49 -16.56 31.47
CA PHE A 142 19.60 -16.02 32.80
C PHE A 142 20.11 -17.17 33.70
N GLN A 143 21.35 -17.06 34.12
CA GLN A 143 21.79 -17.73 35.34
C GLN A 143 21.35 -16.89 36.51
#